data_15b16a0d38c4fc019f476628541380d9
#
_entry.id   15b16a0d38c4fc019f476628541380d9
#
_cell.length_a   1.000
_cell.length_b   1.000
_cell.length_c   1.000
_cell.angle_alpha   90.00
_cell.angle_beta   90.00
_cell.angle_gamma   90.00
#
_symmetry.space_group_name_H-M   'P 1'
#
loop_
_entity.id
_entity.type
_entity.pdbx_description
1 polymer ?
#
loop_
_entity_poly.entity_id
_entity_poly.type
_entity_poly.pdbx_seq_one_letter_code
_entity_poly.pdbx_strand_id
1 'polypeptide(L)' 'MTEETLTKNVKKVIKWGQGLAVFITTEAKLLGWTSKDHVIISTVREGKEEKIILTRLKI' A
#
# COMPACT_ATOMS: atom_id res chain seq x y z
N MET A 1 -14.41 -5.91 -14.80
CA MET A 1 -13.82 -6.67 -13.72
C MET A 1 -14.08 -6.01 -12.39
N THR A 2 -14.50 -6.77 -11.39
CA THR A 2 -14.87 -6.22 -10.11
C THR A 2 -13.69 -6.23 -9.16
N GLU A 3 -13.55 -5.15 -8.45
CA GLU A 3 -12.53 -5.02 -7.44
C GLU A 3 -13.07 -5.59 -6.12
N GLU A 4 -12.30 -6.46 -5.50
CA GLU A 4 -12.69 -7.05 -4.23
C GLU A 4 -11.93 -6.37 -3.10
N THR A 5 -12.66 -5.75 -2.19
CA THR A 5 -12.05 -5.12 -1.02
C THR A 5 -12.07 -6.08 0.15
N LEU A 6 -10.90 -6.57 0.54
CA LEU A 6 -10.77 -7.51 1.65
C LEU A 6 -10.81 -6.81 2.99
N THR A 7 -10.14 -5.67 3.10
CA THR A 7 -10.14 -4.87 4.33
C THR A 7 -10.06 -3.39 3.97
N LYS A 8 -10.45 -2.57 4.92
CA LYS A 8 -10.33 -1.12 4.78
C LYS A 8 -9.95 -0.56 6.13
N ASN A 9 -8.72 -0.06 6.24
CA ASN A 9 -8.18 0.44 7.49
C ASN A 9 -7.78 1.90 7.37
N VAL A 10 -7.96 2.64 8.45
CA VAL A 10 -7.46 4.00 8.55
C VAL A 10 -6.21 3.96 9.40
N LYS A 11 -5.10 4.44 8.86
CA LYS A 11 -3.83 4.43 9.54
C LYS A 11 -3.17 5.79 9.45
N LYS A 12 -2.39 6.10 10.45
CA LYS A 12 -1.67 7.36 10.50
C LYS A 12 -0.33 7.23 9.76
N VAL A 13 0.01 8.23 8.96
CA VAL A 13 1.34 8.34 8.40
C VAL A 13 2.26 8.78 9.51
N ILE A 14 3.35 8.06 9.72
CA ILE A 14 4.29 8.36 10.79
C ILE A 14 5.66 8.74 10.25
N LYS A 15 6.41 9.45 11.04
CA LYS A 15 7.79 9.79 10.69
C LYS A 15 8.68 8.63 11.06
N TRP A 16 9.49 8.17 10.12
CA TRP A 16 10.41 7.06 10.33
C TRP A 16 11.77 7.45 9.78
N GLY A 17 12.70 7.73 10.66
CA GLY A 17 13.98 8.25 10.24
C GLY A 17 13.79 9.62 9.58
N GLN A 18 14.23 9.76 8.34
CA GLN A 18 14.06 11.01 7.59
C GLN A 18 12.90 10.92 6.60
N GLY A 19 12.12 9.86 6.68
CA GLY A 19 11.03 9.64 5.74
C GLY A 19 9.69 9.49 6.44
N LEU A 20 8.70 9.14 5.63
CA LEU A 20 7.35 8.87 6.12
C LEU A 20 7.03 7.40 5.88
N ALA A 21 6.27 6.81 6.78
CA ALA A 21 5.92 5.40 6.67
C ALA A 21 4.49 5.13 7.10
N VAL A 22 3.92 4.09 6.50
CA VAL A 22 2.64 3.52 6.91
C VAL A 22 2.86 2.01 6.97
N PHE A 23 2.52 1.39 8.10
CA PHE A 23 2.71 -0.05 8.23
C PHE A 23 1.58 -0.81 7.56
N ILE A 24 1.94 -1.74 6.68
CA ILE A 24 0.99 -2.53 5.92
C ILE A 24 1.03 -4.01 6.30
N THR A 25 1.47 -4.31 7.52
CA THR A 25 1.68 -5.69 7.96
C THR A 25 0.44 -6.56 7.80
N THR A 26 -0.71 -6.08 8.27
CA THR A 26 -1.96 -6.84 8.18
C THR A 26 -2.39 -7.03 6.72
N GLU A 27 -2.34 -5.97 5.95
CA GLU A 27 -2.73 -6.01 4.54
C GLU A 27 -1.82 -6.94 3.75
N ALA A 28 -0.52 -6.86 4.01
CA ALA A 28 0.46 -7.71 3.33
C ALA A 28 0.23 -9.18 3.65
N LYS A 29 -0.07 -9.51 4.91
CA LYS A 29 -0.36 -10.89 5.31
C LYS A 29 -1.58 -11.45 4.62
N LEU A 30 -2.62 -10.64 4.48
CA LEU A 30 -3.84 -11.08 3.80
C LEU A 30 -3.59 -11.43 2.34
N LEU A 31 -2.65 -10.75 1.71
CA LEU A 31 -2.31 -10.98 0.31
C LEU A 31 -1.13 -11.92 0.12
N GLY A 32 -0.55 -12.41 1.21
CA GLY A 32 0.59 -13.32 1.15
C GLY A 32 1.90 -12.65 0.77
N TRP A 33 2.03 -11.36 1.00
CA TRP A 33 3.27 -10.64 0.71
C TRP A 33 4.29 -10.87 1.81
N THR A 34 5.56 -10.93 1.45
CA THR A 34 6.64 -11.14 2.39
C THR A 34 7.73 -10.09 2.19
N SER A 35 8.70 -10.07 3.08
CA SER A 35 9.82 -9.13 3.00
C SER A 35 10.70 -9.37 1.76
N LYS A 36 10.49 -10.49 1.07
CA LYS A 36 11.25 -10.80 -0.15
C LYS A 36 10.57 -10.27 -1.40
N ASP A 37 9.36 -9.75 -1.26
CA ASP A 37 8.62 -9.23 -2.40
C ASP A 37 9.01 -7.79 -2.71
N HIS A 38 8.90 -7.43 -3.96
CA HIS A 38 9.06 -6.06 -4.42
C HIS A 38 7.71 -5.52 -4.82
N VAL A 39 7.52 -4.22 -4.68
CA VAL A 39 6.26 -3.60 -5.04
C VAL A 39 6.49 -2.42 -5.98
N ILE A 40 5.49 -2.18 -6.80
CA ILE A 40 5.43 -0.99 -7.64
C ILE A 40 4.57 0.03 -6.90
N ILE A 41 5.09 1.22 -6.72
CA ILE A 41 4.38 2.29 -6.03
C ILE A 41 4.00 3.34 -7.06
N SER A 42 2.70 3.57 -7.20
CA SER A 42 2.18 4.58 -8.11
C SER A 42 1.55 5.70 -7.31
N THR A 43 1.90 6.93 -7.64
CA THR A 43 1.32 8.11 -7.01
C THR A 43 0.37 8.74 -8.00
N VAL A 44 -0.90 8.88 -7.62
CA VAL A 44 -1.95 9.33 -8.51
C VAL A 44 -2.69 10.50 -7.89
N ARG A 45 -2.92 11.53 -8.67
CA ARG A 45 -3.78 12.65 -8.26
C ARG A 45 -4.86 12.82 -9.31
N GLU A 46 -6.11 12.83 -8.87
CA GLU A 46 -7.26 12.98 -9.75
C GLU A 46 -8.21 13.97 -9.09
N GLY A 47 -8.26 15.18 -9.62
CA GLY A 47 -9.05 16.23 -9.01
C GLY A 47 -8.57 16.51 -7.59
N LYS A 48 -9.46 16.35 -6.62
CA LYS A 48 -9.12 16.53 -5.21
C LYS A 48 -8.69 15.24 -4.54
N GLU A 49 -8.72 14.15 -5.27
CA GLU A 49 -8.39 12.85 -4.73
C GLU A 49 -6.92 12.53 -4.95
N GLU A 50 -6.27 12.07 -3.91
CA GLU A 50 -4.86 11.70 -3.96
C GLU A 50 -4.73 10.26 -3.47
N LYS A 51 -3.95 9.46 -4.21
CA LYS A 51 -3.77 8.05 -3.86
C LYS A 51 -2.34 7.60 -4.07
N ILE A 52 -1.95 6.65 -3.26
CA ILE A 52 -0.72 5.90 -3.47
C ILE A 52 -1.15 4.45 -3.62
N ILE A 53 -0.80 3.83 -4.73
CA ILE A 53 -1.19 2.46 -5.04
C ILE A 53 0.03 1.57 -4.99
N LEU A 54 -0.07 0.50 -4.22
CA LEU A 54 0.98 -0.50 -4.10
C LEU A 54 0.55 -1.77 -4.81
N THR A 55 1.38 -2.24 -5.73
CA THR A 55 1.10 -3.47 -6.47
C THR A 55 2.30 -4.38 -6.36
N ARG A 56 2.07 -5.65 -6.02
CA ARG A 56 3.18 -6.61 -5.93
C ARG A 56 3.74 -6.88 -7.32
N LEU A 57 5.04 -6.74 -7.43
CA LEU A 57 5.75 -7.05 -8.66
C LEU A 57 6.09 -8.54 -8.68
N LYS A 58 5.56 -9.25 -9.63
CA LYS A 58 5.87 -10.66 -9.80
C LYS A 58 7.04 -10.80 -10.75
N ILE A 59 8.08 -11.39 -10.25
CA ILE A 59 9.29 -11.60 -11.03
C ILE A 59 9.41 -13.07 -11.40
#